data_a25f5f0850d166d3d77c7229ae052a30
#
_entry.id   a25f5f0850d166d3d77c7229ae052a30
#
_cell.length_a   1.000
_cell.length_b   1.000
_cell.length_c   1.000
_cell.angle_alpha   90.00
_cell.angle_beta   90.00
_cell.angle_gamma   90.00
#
_symmetry.space_group_name_H-M   'P 1'
#
loop_
_entity.id
_entity.type
_entity.pdbx_description
1 polymer ?
#
loop_
_entity_poly.entity_id
_entity_poly.type
_entity_poly.pdbx_seq_one_letter_code
_entity_poly.pdbx_strand_id
1 'polypeptide(L)'
;MFDQQRDGNLYKIWNRLCSGTWFPPPVLKKRIPKSNGKERILGIPTVSDRIAQGAIKLFMEEKLDPIFHADSYGYRPGKSAHDALKQCAIRCWRYSWILEVDISAFFDHVRHDLVLKALEHHGMPKWVILYCRRWMEAPMQSCENGELITRTRGTPQGGVISPLLANLFLHYAFDLWMEREYRGYRLRGTLMIL
;
A
#
# COMPACT_ATOMS: atom_id res chain seq x y z
N MET A 1 -28.86 -0.79 1.30
CA MET A 1 -27.42 -1.11 1.39
C MET A 1 -26.82 -0.99 -0.01
N PHE A 2 -25.45 -1.02 -0.18
CA PHE A 2 -24.78 -0.76 -1.47
C PHE A 2 -25.34 -1.63 -2.62
N ASP A 3 -25.51 -2.93 -2.39
CA ASP A 3 -25.96 -3.90 -3.41
C ASP A 3 -27.40 -3.70 -3.90
N GLN A 4 -28.27 -3.11 -3.10
CA GLN A 4 -29.68 -2.86 -3.49
C GLN A 4 -29.80 -1.81 -4.60
N GLN A 5 -28.79 -0.95 -4.77
CA GLN A 5 -28.72 0.07 -5.83
C GLN A 5 -27.33 0.06 -6.48
N ARG A 6 -26.82 -1.13 -6.76
CA ARG A 6 -25.44 -1.34 -7.19
C ARG A 6 -25.05 -0.46 -8.38
N ASP A 7 -25.82 -0.50 -9.44
CA ASP A 7 -25.47 0.20 -10.69
C ASP A 7 -25.54 1.72 -10.53
N GLY A 8 -26.52 2.24 -9.79
CA GLY A 8 -26.62 3.65 -9.46
C GLY A 8 -25.45 4.11 -8.55
N ASN A 9 -25.04 3.26 -7.61
CA ASN A 9 -23.89 3.55 -6.74
C ASN A 9 -22.56 3.50 -7.51
N LEU A 10 -22.38 2.55 -8.41
CA LEU A 10 -21.20 2.47 -9.28
C LEU A 10 -21.14 3.69 -10.22
N TYR A 11 -22.25 4.09 -10.82
CA TYR A 11 -22.32 5.29 -11.64
C TYR A 11 -21.93 6.56 -10.86
N LYS A 12 -22.40 6.71 -9.63
CA LYS A 12 -22.02 7.85 -8.75
C LYS A 12 -20.52 7.86 -8.44
N ILE A 13 -19.92 6.69 -8.16
CA ILE A 13 -18.48 6.58 -7.92
C ILE A 13 -17.71 6.99 -9.18
N TRP A 14 -18.07 6.41 -10.33
CA TRP A 14 -17.43 6.71 -11.61
C TRP A 14 -17.51 8.20 -11.95
N ASN A 15 -18.70 8.80 -11.89
CA ASN A 15 -18.92 10.21 -12.20
C ASN A 15 -18.07 11.14 -11.31
N ARG A 16 -18.03 10.88 -9.99
CA ARG A 16 -17.22 11.66 -9.05
C ARG A 16 -15.72 11.47 -9.26
N LEU A 17 -15.28 10.27 -9.63
CA LEU A 17 -13.88 10.02 -9.97
C LEU A 17 -13.49 10.79 -11.25
N CYS A 18 -14.33 10.75 -12.29
CA CYS A 18 -14.08 11.47 -13.55
C CYS A 18 -14.07 13.00 -13.38
N SER A 19 -14.94 13.53 -12.51
CA SER A 19 -15.03 14.97 -12.25
C SER A 19 -14.02 15.51 -11.24
N GLY A 20 -13.20 14.67 -10.62
CA GLY A 20 -12.28 15.11 -9.57
C GLY A 20 -12.94 15.40 -8.21
N THR A 21 -14.24 15.11 -8.07
CA THR A 21 -15.04 15.46 -6.88
C THR A 21 -15.18 14.31 -5.87
N TRP A 22 -14.44 13.22 -6.04
CA TRP A 22 -14.37 12.16 -5.04
C TRP A 22 -13.51 12.60 -3.85
N PHE A 23 -14.13 12.72 -2.70
CA PHE A 23 -13.46 12.93 -1.41
C PHE A 23 -13.66 11.69 -0.56
N PRO A 24 -12.57 11.00 -0.17
CA PRO A 24 -12.68 9.81 0.65
C PRO A 24 -13.28 10.17 2.01
N PRO A 25 -14.30 9.42 2.46
CA PRO A 25 -14.79 9.56 3.83
C PRO A 25 -13.73 9.10 4.82
N PRO A 26 -13.87 9.49 6.11
CA PRO A 26 -12.98 9.00 7.16
C PRO A 26 -12.95 7.47 7.21
N VAL A 27 -11.75 6.90 7.38
CA VAL A 27 -11.60 5.46 7.57
C VAL A 27 -11.92 5.08 9.01
N LEU A 28 -12.68 4.00 9.19
CA LEU A 28 -13.07 3.54 10.52
C LEU A 28 -11.88 2.90 11.22
N LYS A 29 -11.48 3.44 12.38
CA LYS A 29 -10.40 2.91 13.21
C LYS A 29 -10.89 1.71 14.02
N LYS A 30 -10.34 0.54 13.75
CA LYS A 30 -10.61 -0.68 14.52
C LYS A 30 -9.32 -1.24 15.12
N ARG A 31 -9.33 -1.57 16.40
CA ARG A 31 -8.24 -2.25 17.08
C ARG A 31 -8.42 -3.76 16.98
N ILE A 32 -7.36 -4.46 16.62
CA ILE A 32 -7.33 -5.94 16.58
C ILE A 32 -6.20 -6.43 17.47
N PRO A 33 -6.48 -7.32 18.43
CA PRO A 33 -5.44 -7.89 19.27
C PRO A 33 -4.49 -8.76 18.45
N LYS A 34 -3.20 -8.64 18.72
CA LYS A 34 -2.16 -9.54 18.21
C LYS A 34 -1.89 -10.66 19.20
N SER A 35 -1.32 -11.77 18.72
CA SER A 35 -0.93 -12.93 19.55
C SER A 35 0.07 -12.59 20.68
N ASN A 36 0.83 -11.51 20.52
CA ASN A 36 1.82 -11.02 21.49
C ASN A 36 1.26 -9.98 22.49
N GLY A 37 -0.07 -9.86 22.62
CA GLY A 37 -0.73 -8.91 23.52
C GLY A 37 -0.71 -7.45 23.06
N LYS A 38 -0.08 -7.13 21.94
CA LYS A 38 -0.13 -5.79 21.33
C LYS A 38 -1.38 -5.64 20.45
N GLU A 39 -1.77 -4.42 20.19
CA GLU A 39 -2.88 -4.10 19.28
C GLU A 39 -2.36 -3.71 17.89
N ARG A 40 -3.09 -4.11 16.86
CA ARG A 40 -2.94 -3.61 15.50
C ARG A 40 -4.11 -2.68 15.18
N ILE A 41 -3.82 -1.48 14.69
CA ILE A 41 -4.83 -0.52 14.29
C ILE A 41 -5.11 -0.71 12.80
N LEU A 42 -6.36 -1.04 12.47
CA LEU A 42 -6.83 -1.06 11.08
C LEU A 42 -7.64 0.20 10.78
N GLY A 43 -7.43 0.74 9.58
CA GLY A 43 -8.28 1.76 9.00
C GLY A 43 -9.18 1.15 7.94
N ILE A 44 -10.47 0.99 8.21
CA ILE A 44 -11.41 0.32 7.31
C ILE A 44 -12.11 1.36 6.44
N PRO A 45 -11.83 1.42 5.12
CA PRO A 45 -12.54 2.30 4.20
C PRO A 45 -13.97 1.80 3.95
N THR A 46 -14.86 2.70 3.53
CA THR A 46 -16.20 2.33 3.08
C THR A 46 -16.16 1.45 1.84
N VAL A 47 -17.25 0.73 1.56
CA VAL A 47 -17.38 -0.10 0.35
C VAL A 47 -17.15 0.73 -0.92
N SER A 48 -17.78 1.91 -1.01
CA SER A 48 -17.64 2.82 -2.14
C SER A 48 -16.18 3.26 -2.33
N ASP A 49 -15.50 3.56 -1.23
CA ASP A 49 -14.10 3.98 -1.28
C ASP A 49 -13.16 2.84 -1.67
N ARG A 50 -13.43 1.60 -1.21
CA ARG A 50 -12.67 0.42 -1.66
C ARG A 50 -12.81 0.18 -3.15
N ILE A 51 -14.01 0.39 -3.73
CA ILE A 51 -14.24 0.27 -5.17
C ILE A 51 -13.46 1.37 -5.92
N ALA A 52 -13.53 2.61 -5.45
CA ALA A 52 -12.79 3.73 -6.03
C ALA A 52 -11.27 3.49 -6.00
N GLN A 53 -10.74 3.07 -4.84
CA GLN A 53 -9.32 2.70 -4.69
C GLN A 53 -8.94 1.54 -5.61
N GLY A 54 -9.80 0.51 -5.72
CA GLY A 54 -9.57 -0.65 -6.58
C GLY A 54 -9.44 -0.29 -8.05
N ALA A 55 -10.32 0.57 -8.55
CA ALA A 55 -10.26 1.03 -9.95
C ALA A 55 -8.96 1.79 -10.25
N ILE A 56 -8.54 2.69 -9.36
CA ILE A 56 -7.29 3.45 -9.52
C ILE A 56 -6.06 2.53 -9.35
N LYS A 57 -6.12 1.60 -8.39
CA LYS A 57 -5.06 0.61 -8.18
C LYS A 57 -4.80 -0.21 -9.44
N LEU A 58 -5.83 -0.75 -10.08
CA LEU A 58 -5.70 -1.52 -11.32
C LEU A 58 -5.01 -0.72 -12.42
N PHE A 59 -5.39 0.56 -12.61
CA PHE A 59 -4.73 1.45 -13.57
C PHE A 59 -3.24 1.68 -13.23
N MET A 60 -2.91 1.82 -11.94
CA MET A 60 -1.53 2.05 -11.50
C MET A 60 -0.68 0.80 -11.58
N GLU A 61 -1.23 -0.37 -11.25
CA GLU A 61 -0.50 -1.64 -11.22
C GLU A 61 0.10 -1.99 -12.58
N GLU A 62 -0.64 -1.76 -13.66
CA GLU A 62 -0.14 -2.01 -15.01
C GLU A 62 1.18 -1.30 -15.32
N LYS A 63 1.38 -0.10 -14.77
CA LYS A 63 2.57 0.72 -14.97
C LYS A 63 3.64 0.53 -13.89
N LEU A 64 3.22 0.30 -12.64
CA LEU A 64 4.15 0.26 -11.51
C LEU A 64 4.66 -1.15 -11.18
N ASP A 65 3.87 -2.21 -11.44
CA ASP A 65 4.32 -3.55 -11.11
C ASP A 65 5.61 -3.96 -11.84
N PRO A 66 5.82 -3.61 -13.12
CA PRO A 66 7.05 -3.97 -13.83
C PRO A 66 8.33 -3.32 -13.29
N ILE A 67 8.23 -2.21 -12.55
CA ILE A 67 9.41 -1.52 -12.00
C ILE A 67 9.92 -2.13 -10.69
N PHE A 68 9.07 -2.86 -9.98
CA PHE A 68 9.45 -3.42 -8.68
C PHE A 68 10.47 -4.54 -8.80
N HIS A 69 11.34 -4.63 -7.81
CA HIS A 69 12.37 -5.66 -7.77
C HIS A 69 11.77 -7.06 -7.96
N ALA A 70 12.48 -7.94 -8.66
CA ALA A 70 12.02 -9.30 -8.96
C ALA A 70 11.69 -10.10 -7.69
N ASP A 71 12.40 -9.83 -6.60
CA ASP A 71 12.24 -10.49 -5.29
C ASP A 71 11.28 -9.76 -4.35
N SER A 72 10.56 -8.76 -4.81
CA SER A 72 9.44 -8.18 -4.08
C SER A 72 8.18 -9.02 -4.35
N TYR A 73 7.59 -9.60 -3.31
CA TYR A 73 6.47 -10.54 -3.42
C TYR A 73 5.17 -10.04 -2.79
N GLY A 74 5.25 -9.07 -1.88
CA GLY A 74 4.10 -8.60 -1.11
C GLY A 74 3.07 -7.88 -1.97
N TYR A 75 1.80 -8.34 -1.91
CA TYR A 75 0.63 -7.69 -2.52
C TYR A 75 0.74 -7.39 -4.02
N ARG A 76 1.52 -8.17 -4.76
CA ARG A 76 1.73 -8.00 -6.20
C ARG A 76 0.93 -9.02 -7.02
N PRO A 77 0.43 -8.63 -8.21
CA PRO A 77 -0.22 -9.56 -9.14
C PRO A 77 0.73 -10.72 -9.51
N GLY A 78 0.19 -11.94 -9.54
CA GLY A 78 0.95 -13.13 -9.95
C GLY A 78 2.09 -13.54 -9.01
N LYS A 79 2.20 -12.92 -7.83
CA LYS A 79 3.17 -13.25 -6.78
C LYS A 79 2.46 -13.72 -5.52
N SER A 80 3.05 -14.69 -4.81
CA SER A 80 2.49 -15.23 -3.59
C SER A 80 3.53 -15.36 -2.48
N ALA A 81 3.07 -15.51 -1.24
CA ALA A 81 3.94 -15.80 -0.10
C ALA A 81 4.66 -17.15 -0.27
N HIS A 82 4.03 -18.13 -0.93
CA HIS A 82 4.65 -19.42 -1.23
C HIS A 82 5.81 -19.28 -2.22
N ASP A 83 5.70 -18.40 -3.21
CA ASP A 83 6.80 -18.12 -4.14
C ASP A 83 7.98 -17.50 -3.41
N ALA A 84 7.71 -16.57 -2.48
CA ALA A 84 8.72 -15.97 -1.63
C ALA A 84 9.43 -17.02 -0.78
N LEU A 85 8.67 -17.89 -0.10
CA LEU A 85 9.21 -18.98 0.72
C LEU A 85 10.05 -19.97 -0.10
N LYS A 86 9.56 -20.36 -1.28
CA LYS A 86 10.30 -21.25 -2.20
C LYS A 86 11.65 -20.63 -2.58
N GLN A 87 11.65 -19.35 -2.95
CA GLN A 87 12.88 -18.65 -3.33
C GLN A 87 13.82 -18.48 -2.13
N CYS A 88 13.28 -18.19 -0.95
CA CYS A 88 14.04 -18.13 0.29
C CYS A 88 14.71 -19.48 0.59
N ALA A 89 13.97 -20.58 0.56
CA ALA A 89 14.50 -21.92 0.78
C ALA A 89 15.67 -22.24 -0.16
N ILE A 90 15.51 -22.01 -1.49
CA ILE A 90 16.59 -22.23 -2.47
C ILE A 90 17.84 -21.43 -2.13
N ARG A 91 17.69 -20.19 -1.63
CA ARG A 91 18.82 -19.32 -1.27
C ARG A 91 19.48 -19.72 0.02
N CYS A 92 18.72 -20.12 1.03
CA CYS A 92 19.25 -20.61 2.31
C CYS A 92 20.21 -21.80 2.15
N TRP A 93 19.99 -22.64 1.14
CA TRP A 93 20.94 -23.74 0.81
C TRP A 93 22.27 -23.28 0.19
N ARG A 94 22.33 -22.02 -0.31
CA ARG A 94 23.51 -21.49 -1.01
C ARG A 94 24.34 -20.54 -0.17
N TYR A 95 23.76 -19.96 0.88
CA TYR A 95 24.41 -18.91 1.69
C TYR A 95 24.44 -19.32 3.15
N SER A 96 25.60 -19.10 3.80
CA SER A 96 25.83 -19.43 5.21
C SER A 96 25.24 -18.37 6.17
N TRP A 97 24.89 -17.20 5.67
CA TRP A 97 24.39 -16.08 6.47
C TRP A 97 23.05 -15.60 5.95
N ILE A 98 22.13 -15.37 6.86
CA ILE A 98 20.80 -14.82 6.59
C ILE A 98 20.62 -13.61 7.48
N LEU A 99 20.25 -12.49 6.89
CA LEU A 99 19.85 -11.28 7.61
C LEU A 99 18.33 -11.14 7.48
N GLU A 100 17.63 -11.19 8.61
CA GLU A 100 16.21 -10.90 8.71
C GLU A 100 16.01 -9.48 9.23
N VAL A 101 15.23 -8.67 8.53
CA VAL A 101 14.95 -7.27 8.90
C VAL A 101 13.45 -7.05 8.82
N ASP A 102 12.87 -6.53 9.91
CA ASP A 102 11.47 -6.08 9.97
C ASP A 102 11.40 -4.57 10.19
N ILE A 103 10.56 -3.90 9.41
CA ILE A 103 10.36 -2.46 9.52
C ILE A 103 9.17 -2.20 10.44
N SER A 104 9.44 -1.78 11.67
CA SER A 104 8.41 -1.51 12.66
C SER A 104 7.46 -0.41 12.20
N ALA A 105 6.15 -0.69 12.30
CA ALA A 105 5.06 0.25 11.97
C ALA A 105 5.21 0.90 10.56
N PHE A 106 5.69 0.14 9.58
CA PHE A 106 6.04 0.66 8.25
C PHE A 106 4.92 1.50 7.64
N PHE A 107 3.69 0.97 7.60
CA PHE A 107 2.53 1.67 7.02
C PHE A 107 2.22 3.02 7.69
N ASP A 108 2.57 3.19 8.95
CA ASP A 108 2.32 4.43 9.70
C ASP A 108 3.41 5.49 9.44
N HIS A 109 4.55 5.09 8.87
CA HIS A 109 5.70 5.96 8.64
C HIS A 109 5.96 6.33 7.18
N VAL A 110 5.19 5.81 6.24
CA VAL A 110 5.31 6.15 4.81
C VAL A 110 5.13 7.66 4.61
N ARG A 111 6.13 8.31 4.03
CA ARG A 111 6.11 9.75 3.76
C ARG A 111 5.30 10.05 2.51
N HIS A 112 4.25 10.86 2.65
CA HIS A 112 3.33 11.23 1.57
C HIS A 112 4.05 11.96 0.43
N ASP A 113 4.91 12.93 0.75
CA ASP A 113 5.66 13.71 -0.23
C ASP A 113 6.57 12.83 -1.13
N LEU A 114 7.21 11.81 -0.55
CA LEU A 114 8.08 10.90 -1.30
C LEU A 114 7.28 9.96 -2.22
N VAL A 115 6.13 9.46 -1.74
CA VAL A 115 5.22 8.66 -2.58
C VAL A 115 4.70 9.47 -3.76
N LEU A 116 4.25 10.71 -3.51
CA LEU A 116 3.73 11.59 -4.55
C LEU A 116 4.82 11.92 -5.57
N LYS A 117 6.04 12.23 -5.12
CA LYS A 117 7.19 12.44 -5.99
C LYS A 117 7.53 11.22 -6.85
N ALA A 118 7.43 10.02 -6.28
CA ALA A 118 7.64 8.78 -7.04
C ALA A 118 6.55 8.58 -8.11
N LEU A 119 5.28 8.86 -7.78
CA LEU A 119 4.19 8.80 -8.75
C LEU A 119 4.40 9.81 -9.91
N GLU A 120 4.82 11.03 -9.60
CA GLU A 120 5.16 12.05 -10.60
C GLU A 120 6.33 11.58 -11.50
N HIS A 121 7.37 10.99 -10.91
CA HIS A 121 8.52 10.47 -11.64
C HIS A 121 8.13 9.38 -12.65
N HIS A 122 7.16 8.53 -12.32
CA HIS A 122 6.62 7.49 -13.22
C HIS A 122 5.54 8.01 -14.18
N GLY A 123 5.39 9.32 -14.30
CA GLY A 123 4.43 9.92 -15.22
C GLY A 123 2.98 9.59 -14.94
N MET A 124 2.64 9.39 -13.65
CA MET A 124 1.23 9.17 -13.27
C MET A 124 0.41 10.44 -13.56
N PRO A 125 -0.80 10.29 -14.12
CA PRO A 125 -1.67 11.42 -14.39
C PRO A 125 -1.99 12.22 -13.12
N LYS A 126 -2.19 13.53 -13.25
CA LYS A 126 -2.48 14.43 -12.11
C LYS A 126 -3.69 13.99 -11.30
N TRP A 127 -4.70 13.40 -11.94
CA TRP A 127 -5.88 12.89 -11.24
C TRP A 127 -5.57 11.66 -10.36
N VAL A 128 -4.65 10.77 -10.77
CA VAL A 128 -4.17 9.65 -9.92
C VAL A 128 -3.47 10.20 -8.69
N ILE A 129 -2.53 11.14 -8.89
CA ILE A 129 -1.76 11.77 -7.81
C ILE A 129 -2.69 12.46 -6.81
N LEU A 130 -3.72 13.16 -7.32
CA LEU A 130 -4.76 13.81 -6.50
C LEU A 130 -5.47 12.81 -5.58
N TYR A 131 -5.90 11.68 -6.14
CA TYR A 131 -6.61 10.67 -5.35
C TYR A 131 -5.71 9.94 -4.38
N CYS A 132 -4.48 9.57 -4.77
CA CYS A 132 -3.51 8.99 -3.86
C CYS A 132 -3.23 9.89 -2.66
N ARG A 133 -3.07 11.20 -2.90
CA ARG A 133 -2.92 12.20 -1.83
C ARG A 133 -4.12 12.19 -0.89
N ARG A 134 -5.34 12.30 -1.43
CA ARG A 134 -6.58 12.32 -0.63
C ARG A 134 -6.74 11.06 0.23
N TRP A 135 -6.39 9.88 -0.30
CA TRP A 135 -6.47 8.62 0.47
C TRP A 135 -5.40 8.52 1.55
N MET A 136 -4.20 9.01 1.31
CA MET A 136 -3.17 9.05 2.35
C MET A 136 -3.49 10.04 3.46
N GLU A 137 -4.10 11.18 3.13
CA GLU A 137 -4.50 12.25 4.06
C GLU A 137 -5.87 11.99 4.72
N ALA A 138 -6.63 11.00 4.24
CA ALA A 138 -7.96 10.70 4.78
C ALA A 138 -7.91 10.49 6.29
N PRO A 139 -8.74 11.19 7.08
CA PRO A 139 -8.73 11.07 8.53
C PRO A 139 -9.20 9.69 8.99
N MET A 140 -8.76 9.27 10.16
CA MET A 140 -9.32 8.13 10.86
C MET A 140 -10.41 8.58 11.82
N GLN A 141 -11.54 7.86 11.84
CA GLN A 141 -12.59 8.06 12.83
C GLN A 141 -12.54 6.94 13.88
N SER A 142 -12.40 7.33 15.13
CA SER A 142 -12.47 6.38 16.25
C SER A 142 -13.87 5.80 16.40
N CYS A 143 -13.97 4.47 16.57
CA CYS A 143 -15.23 3.80 16.85
C CYS A 143 -15.79 4.13 18.25
N GLU A 144 -14.92 4.56 19.19
CA GLU A 144 -15.26 4.70 20.60
C GLU A 144 -15.93 6.06 20.89
N ASN A 145 -15.37 7.13 20.34
CA ASN A 145 -15.79 8.50 20.63
C ASN A 145 -16.11 9.34 19.38
N GLY A 146 -15.98 8.75 18.17
CA GLY A 146 -16.20 9.46 16.91
C GLY A 146 -15.14 10.48 16.54
N GLU A 147 -14.06 10.61 17.32
CA GLU A 147 -12.98 11.56 17.11
C GLU A 147 -12.29 11.34 15.76
N LEU A 148 -12.02 12.44 15.05
CA LEU A 148 -11.30 12.44 13.79
C LEU A 148 -9.82 12.69 14.03
N ILE A 149 -9.00 11.71 13.65
CA ILE A 149 -7.54 11.78 13.75
C ILE A 149 -7.00 12.06 12.35
N THR A 150 -6.38 13.22 12.15
CA THR A 150 -5.73 13.59 10.89
C THR A 150 -4.38 12.91 10.74
N ARG A 151 -3.91 12.76 9.49
CA ARG A 151 -2.62 12.17 9.18
C ARG A 151 -1.78 13.10 8.34
N THR A 152 -0.51 13.17 8.68
CA THR A 152 0.53 13.87 7.91
C THR A 152 1.54 12.90 7.28
N ARG A 153 1.47 11.62 7.68
CA ARG A 153 2.28 10.52 7.16
C ARG A 153 1.52 9.20 7.32
N GLY A 154 2.02 8.18 6.67
CA GLY A 154 1.45 6.85 6.72
C GLY A 154 0.29 6.65 5.74
N THR A 155 -0.12 5.40 5.59
CA THR A 155 -1.27 5.00 4.79
C THR A 155 -2.14 4.03 5.60
N PRO A 156 -3.49 4.09 5.46
CA PRO A 156 -4.36 3.25 6.26
C PRO A 156 -4.07 1.76 6.08
N GLN A 157 -3.76 1.06 7.17
CA GLN A 157 -3.70 -0.41 7.15
C GLN A 157 -5.12 -0.95 6.91
N GLY A 158 -5.38 -1.48 5.70
CA GLY A 158 -6.70 -1.93 5.25
C GLY A 158 -7.24 -1.15 4.05
N GLY A 159 -6.57 -0.09 3.61
CA GLY A 159 -6.83 0.54 2.31
C GLY A 159 -6.42 -0.39 1.15
N VAL A 160 -7.21 -0.42 0.09
CA VAL A 160 -6.96 -1.27 -1.08
C VAL A 160 -5.72 -0.82 -1.86
N ILE A 161 -5.46 0.48 -1.92
CA ILE A 161 -4.31 1.06 -2.62
C ILE A 161 -3.04 1.10 -1.76
N SER A 162 -3.19 1.03 -0.42
CA SER A 162 -2.09 1.20 0.53
C SER A 162 -0.89 0.28 0.29
N PRO A 163 -1.07 -1.02 -0.03
CA PRO A 163 0.05 -1.91 -0.31
C PRO A 163 0.86 -1.49 -1.55
N LEU A 164 0.18 -1.03 -2.60
CA LEU A 164 0.85 -0.58 -3.83
C LEU A 164 1.72 0.67 -3.57
N LEU A 165 1.18 1.64 -2.82
CA LEU A 165 1.93 2.84 -2.43
C LEU A 165 3.10 2.52 -1.49
N ALA A 166 2.91 1.54 -0.60
CA ALA A 166 3.95 1.04 0.28
C ALA A 166 5.09 0.35 -0.52
N ASN A 167 4.75 -0.49 -1.49
CA ASN A 167 5.73 -1.11 -2.38
C ASN A 167 6.49 -0.06 -3.20
N LEU A 168 5.80 0.96 -3.73
CA LEU A 168 6.44 2.04 -4.45
C LEU A 168 7.44 2.82 -3.56
N PHE A 169 7.06 3.10 -2.31
CA PHE A 169 7.97 3.73 -1.36
C PHE A 169 9.21 2.87 -1.07
N LEU A 170 9.03 1.57 -0.82
CA LEU A 170 10.13 0.65 -0.54
C LEU A 170 11.04 0.43 -1.74
N HIS A 171 10.50 0.42 -2.94
CA HIS A 171 11.30 0.35 -4.15
C HIS A 171 12.40 1.41 -4.18
N TYR A 172 12.06 2.66 -3.83
CA TYR A 172 13.02 3.76 -3.77
C TYR A 172 13.86 3.78 -2.49
N ALA A 173 13.22 3.52 -1.34
CA ALA A 173 13.88 3.66 -0.05
C ALA A 173 14.79 2.47 0.30
N PHE A 174 14.52 1.31 -0.28
CA PHE A 174 15.23 0.08 0.04
C PHE A 174 15.81 -0.62 -1.18
N ASP A 175 14.99 -1.02 -2.18
CA ASP A 175 15.45 -1.86 -3.27
C ASP A 175 16.56 -1.17 -4.10
N LEU A 176 16.31 0.03 -4.60
CA LEU A 176 17.29 0.79 -5.37
C LEU A 176 18.52 1.22 -4.55
N TRP A 177 18.30 1.51 -3.26
CA TRP A 177 19.41 1.80 -2.36
C TRP A 177 20.32 0.58 -2.20
N MET A 178 19.74 -0.58 -1.97
CA MET A 178 20.47 -1.85 -1.85
C MET A 178 21.22 -2.19 -3.13
N GLU A 179 20.58 -2.05 -4.29
CA GLU A 179 21.24 -2.29 -5.58
C GLU A 179 22.42 -1.34 -5.83
N ARG A 180 22.31 -0.10 -5.41
CA ARG A 180 23.35 0.92 -5.61
C ARG A 180 24.54 0.72 -4.69
N GLU A 181 24.28 0.59 -3.38
CA GLU A 181 25.34 0.57 -2.35
C GLU A 181 25.97 -0.80 -2.20
N TYR A 182 25.26 -1.88 -2.50
CA TYR A 182 25.68 -3.25 -2.23
C TYR A 182 25.80 -4.11 -3.50
N ARG A 183 26.21 -3.52 -4.60
CA ARG A 183 26.38 -4.21 -5.91
C ARG A 183 27.30 -5.44 -5.85
N GLY A 184 28.31 -5.45 -4.98
CA GLY A 184 29.24 -6.58 -4.78
C GLY A 184 28.71 -7.68 -3.86
N TYR A 185 27.77 -7.38 -3.02
CA TYR A 185 27.09 -8.33 -2.18
C TYR A 185 25.80 -8.74 -2.88
N ARG A 186 25.69 -10.01 -3.24
CA ARG A 186 24.42 -10.55 -3.75
C ARG A 186 23.42 -10.65 -2.60
N LEU A 187 23.09 -9.51 -2.00
CA LEU A 187 21.98 -9.35 -1.08
C LEU A 187 20.70 -9.54 -1.89
N ARG A 188 20.39 -10.79 -2.14
CA ARG A 188 19.11 -11.16 -2.77
C ARG A 188 18.11 -11.33 -1.64
N GLY A 189 17.71 -10.18 -1.06
CA GLY A 189 16.65 -10.15 -0.08
C GLY A 189 15.33 -10.54 -0.70
N THR A 190 14.59 -11.40 -0.04
CA THR A 190 13.19 -11.61 -0.34
C THR A 190 12.44 -10.59 0.51
N LEU A 191 11.93 -9.52 -0.10
CA LEU A 191 11.10 -8.55 0.60
C LEU A 191 9.68 -9.10 0.67
N MET A 192 9.30 -9.58 1.84
CA MET A 192 7.94 -9.98 2.15
C MET A 192 7.35 -8.93 3.09
N ILE A 193 6.47 -8.07 2.57
CA ILE A 193 5.64 -7.21 3.40
C ILE A 193 4.42 -8.04 3.82
N LEU A 194 4.40 -8.46 5.06
CA LEU A 194 3.27 -9.16 5.68
C LEU A 194 2.26 -8.17 6.28
#